data_72c1c3772e62c058a47ea8b29840909e
#
_entry.id   72c1c3772e62c058a47ea8b29840909e
#
_cell.length_a   1.000
_cell.length_b   1.000
_cell.length_c   1.000
_cell.angle_alpha   90.00
_cell.angle_beta   90.00
_cell.angle_gamma   90.00
#
_symmetry.space_group_name_H-M   'P 1'
#
loop_
_entity.id
_entity.type
_entity.pdbx_description
1 polymer ?
#
loop_
_entity_poly.entity_id
_entity_poly.type
_entity_poly.pdbx_seq_one_letter_code
_entity_poly.pdbx_strand_id
1 'polypeptide(L)'
;PVQSLRYLRGLWGDFGPAGLALAVLGVFLWRRSRLSIPAALPALLLLVAGPGFLCLGNPPGDAQTQAALERFLLLPAMGAALFAAAGTAWSSRIWRHSPWALAMIPVLSAALSMPSWSQRRDLAAQDYGLNLLRSLPSGSVLFMDGGDDSFYTLAYAQFARGLRRDVELHDRGGLVFPNPYGADFRRLNQDSKEKRRVETEEAAARAR
;
A
#
# COMPACT_ATOMS: atom_id res chain seq x y z
N PRO A 1 -3.72 21.31 5.14
CA PRO A 1 -4.31 21.69 3.82
C PRO A 1 -3.77 20.81 2.66
N VAL A 2 -2.47 20.53 2.62
CA VAL A 2 -1.85 19.77 1.51
C VAL A 2 -2.36 18.35 1.43
N GLN A 3 -2.55 17.67 2.54
CA GLN A 3 -3.01 16.27 2.60
C GLN A 3 -4.49 16.14 2.19
N SER A 4 -5.32 17.10 2.58
CA SER A 4 -6.73 17.11 2.16
C SER A 4 -6.89 17.27 0.65
N LEU A 5 -6.04 18.09 0.03
CA LEU A 5 -6.02 18.25 -1.44
C LEU A 5 -5.56 16.96 -2.14
N ARG A 6 -4.59 16.25 -1.58
CA ARG A 6 -4.14 14.95 -2.12
C ARG A 6 -5.24 13.90 -2.05
N TYR A 7 -5.90 13.82 -0.91
CA TYR A 7 -7.05 12.93 -0.72
C TYR A 7 -8.15 13.18 -1.75
N LEU A 8 -8.53 14.44 -1.93
CA LEU A 8 -9.53 14.83 -2.93
C LEU A 8 -9.06 14.52 -4.36
N ARG A 9 -7.77 14.71 -4.64
CA ARG A 9 -7.20 14.37 -5.96
C ARG A 9 -7.21 12.85 -6.20
N GLY A 10 -6.93 12.02 -5.18
CA GLY A 10 -7.07 10.57 -5.27
C GLY A 10 -8.50 10.15 -5.59
N LEU A 11 -9.48 10.62 -4.82
CA LEU A 11 -10.89 10.36 -5.09
C LEU A 11 -11.35 10.84 -6.49
N TRP A 12 -10.83 11.98 -6.93
CA TRP A 12 -11.09 12.48 -8.28
C TRP A 12 -10.53 11.55 -9.36
N GLY A 13 -9.30 11.04 -9.16
CA GLY A 13 -8.68 10.07 -10.07
C GLY A 13 -9.45 8.76 -10.16
N ASP A 14 -9.90 8.25 -9.01
CA ASP A 14 -10.59 6.95 -8.92
C ASP A 14 -12.03 6.98 -9.45
N PHE A 15 -12.77 8.03 -9.16
CA PHE A 15 -14.21 8.11 -9.45
C PHE A 15 -14.54 9.02 -10.63
N GLY A 16 -13.66 9.93 -10.96
CA GLY A 16 -13.95 10.98 -11.95
C GLY A 16 -15.09 11.91 -11.52
N PRO A 17 -15.45 12.91 -12.36
CA PRO A 17 -16.50 13.86 -12.01
C PRO A 17 -17.88 13.24 -11.89
N ALA A 18 -18.21 12.25 -12.73
CA ALA A 18 -19.51 11.58 -12.72
C ALA A 18 -19.69 10.71 -11.46
N GLY A 19 -18.68 9.93 -11.08
CA GLY A 19 -18.72 9.10 -9.89
C GLY A 19 -18.81 9.93 -8.60
N LEU A 20 -18.07 11.04 -8.52
CA LEU A 20 -18.17 11.96 -7.39
C LEU A 20 -19.53 12.66 -7.30
N ALA A 21 -20.09 13.08 -8.43
CA ALA A 21 -21.44 13.65 -8.46
C ALA A 21 -22.49 12.66 -7.95
N LEU A 22 -22.38 11.38 -8.33
CA LEU A 22 -23.25 10.32 -7.81
C LEU A 22 -23.02 10.07 -6.32
N ALA A 23 -21.77 10.10 -5.85
CA ALA A 23 -21.48 9.95 -4.42
C ALA A 23 -22.08 11.08 -3.60
N VAL A 24 -21.94 12.33 -4.04
CA VAL A 24 -22.55 13.50 -3.41
C VAL A 24 -24.09 13.36 -3.41
N LEU A 25 -24.67 13.02 -4.54
CA LEU A 25 -26.13 12.78 -4.65
C LEU A 25 -26.56 11.67 -3.68
N GLY A 26 -25.78 10.61 -3.57
CA GLY A 26 -26.01 9.49 -2.67
C GLY A 26 -26.00 9.86 -1.20
N VAL A 27 -25.12 10.78 -0.77
CA VAL A 27 -25.11 11.30 0.61
C VAL A 27 -26.46 11.94 0.95
N PHE A 28 -26.97 12.82 0.08
CA PHE A 28 -28.24 13.52 0.32
C PHE A 28 -29.46 12.59 0.21
N LEU A 29 -29.38 11.59 -0.66
CA LEU A 29 -30.52 10.73 -0.99
C LEU A 29 -30.44 9.34 -0.35
N TRP A 30 -29.50 9.12 0.56
CA TRP A 30 -29.26 7.82 1.21
C TRP A 30 -30.54 7.19 1.74
N ARG A 31 -31.33 7.96 2.49
CA ARG A 31 -32.61 7.50 3.07
C ARG A 31 -33.61 7.04 2.02
N ARG A 32 -33.51 7.56 0.80
CA ARG A 32 -34.40 7.24 -0.33
C ARG A 32 -33.89 6.08 -1.17
N SER A 33 -32.64 5.66 -0.99
CA SER A 33 -32.01 4.57 -1.78
C SER A 33 -32.53 3.18 -1.42
N ARG A 34 -33.15 3.00 -0.25
CA ARG A 34 -33.61 1.73 0.33
C ARG A 34 -32.47 0.72 0.61
N LEU A 35 -31.26 1.18 0.73
CA LEU A 35 -30.16 0.33 1.17
C LEU A 35 -30.34 -0.04 2.65
N SER A 36 -30.13 -1.32 2.98
CA SER A 36 -30.26 -1.82 4.35
C SER A 36 -29.08 -1.41 5.27
N ILE A 37 -28.01 -0.89 4.65
CA ILE A 37 -26.81 -0.46 5.37
C ILE A 37 -27.04 0.93 5.98
N PRO A 38 -26.69 1.18 7.27
CA PRO A 38 -26.81 2.52 7.85
C PRO A 38 -25.82 3.49 7.19
N ALA A 39 -26.25 4.73 6.94
CA ALA A 39 -25.42 5.77 6.32
C ALA A 39 -24.12 6.08 7.13
N ALA A 40 -24.11 5.75 8.41
CA ALA A 40 -22.93 5.90 9.25
C ALA A 40 -21.73 5.07 8.78
N LEU A 41 -21.98 3.87 8.22
CA LEU A 41 -20.89 3.01 7.75
C LEU A 41 -20.08 3.64 6.61
N PRO A 42 -20.68 4.01 5.46
CA PRO A 42 -19.90 4.66 4.40
C PRO A 42 -19.34 6.03 4.81
N ALA A 43 -20.03 6.76 5.70
CA ALA A 43 -19.51 8.01 6.25
C ALA A 43 -18.27 7.79 7.12
N LEU A 44 -18.26 6.77 7.98
CA LEU A 44 -17.07 6.39 8.77
C LEU A 44 -15.91 5.97 7.88
N LEU A 45 -16.16 5.13 6.88
CA LEU A 45 -15.13 4.72 5.93
C LEU A 45 -14.54 5.93 5.20
N LEU A 46 -15.39 6.84 4.72
CA LEU A 46 -14.94 8.00 3.96
C LEU A 46 -14.19 9.01 4.82
N LEU A 47 -14.66 9.30 6.04
CA LEU A 47 -14.14 10.37 6.86
C LEU A 47 -13.02 9.91 7.82
N VAL A 48 -13.20 8.76 8.47
CA VAL A 48 -12.23 8.26 9.46
C VAL A 48 -11.03 7.63 8.78
N ALA A 49 -11.26 6.73 7.81
CA ALA A 49 -10.18 6.08 7.09
C ALA A 49 -9.49 6.98 6.05
N GLY A 50 -10.12 8.08 5.64
CA GLY A 50 -9.55 9.07 4.74
C GLY A 50 -8.90 10.23 5.50
N PRO A 51 -9.59 11.39 5.63
CA PRO A 51 -9.02 12.57 6.27
C PRO A 51 -8.60 12.31 7.72
N GLY A 52 -9.36 11.53 8.48
CA GLY A 52 -9.06 11.19 9.86
C GLY A 52 -7.70 10.49 9.98
N PHE A 53 -7.48 9.45 9.18
CA PHE A 53 -6.20 8.72 9.13
C PHE A 53 -5.04 9.65 8.73
N LEU A 54 -5.22 10.46 7.69
CA LEU A 54 -4.18 11.37 7.23
C LEU A 54 -3.86 12.48 8.24
N CYS A 55 -4.85 12.97 8.98
CA CYS A 55 -4.65 13.97 10.02
C CYS A 55 -3.92 13.39 11.24
N LEU A 56 -4.25 12.16 11.64
CA LEU A 56 -3.62 11.49 12.77
C LEU A 56 -2.19 11.05 12.46
N GLY A 57 -1.98 10.48 11.27
CA GLY A 57 -0.69 9.96 10.84
C GLY A 57 0.29 11.03 10.40
N ASN A 58 -0.22 12.20 9.96
CA ASN A 58 0.57 13.30 9.39
C ASN A 58 1.77 12.83 8.55
N PRO A 59 1.56 11.93 7.55
CA PRO A 59 2.66 11.29 6.84
C PRO A 59 3.48 12.31 6.05
N PRO A 60 4.80 12.12 5.92
CA PRO A 60 5.65 12.97 5.12
C PRO A 60 5.19 13.00 3.65
N GLY A 61 5.57 14.08 2.97
CA GLY A 61 5.09 14.37 1.63
C GLY A 61 5.92 13.77 0.48
N ASP A 62 6.88 12.90 0.79
CA ASP A 62 7.75 12.25 -0.18
C ASP A 62 7.02 11.22 -1.04
N ALA A 63 7.56 10.94 -2.23
CA ALA A 63 6.94 10.02 -3.20
C ALA A 63 6.81 8.58 -2.67
N GLN A 64 7.78 8.12 -1.87
CA GLN A 64 7.78 6.77 -1.31
C GLN A 64 6.66 6.60 -0.30
N THR A 65 6.49 7.54 0.63
CA THR A 65 5.38 7.53 1.60
C THR A 65 4.04 7.63 0.89
N GLN A 66 3.94 8.40 -0.21
CA GLN A 66 2.71 8.50 -0.99
C GLN A 66 2.32 7.17 -1.62
N ALA A 67 3.25 6.47 -2.27
CA ALA A 67 3.00 5.15 -2.83
C ALA A 67 2.55 4.14 -1.76
N ALA A 68 3.13 4.21 -0.56
CA ALA A 68 2.70 3.38 0.56
C ALA A 68 1.29 3.75 1.06
N LEU A 69 0.90 5.03 1.01
CA LEU A 69 -0.41 5.50 1.45
C LEU A 69 -1.56 5.12 0.52
N GLU A 70 -1.30 4.93 -0.78
CA GLU A 70 -2.34 4.58 -1.76
C GLU A 70 -3.13 3.35 -1.35
N ARG A 71 -2.48 2.35 -0.77
CA ARG A 71 -3.14 1.13 -0.24
C ARG A 71 -4.14 1.41 0.88
N PHE A 72 -3.94 2.45 1.67
CA PHE A 72 -4.83 2.83 2.78
C PHE A 72 -6.02 3.67 2.29
N LEU A 73 -5.95 4.25 1.09
CA LEU A 73 -7.06 5.00 0.50
C LEU A 73 -8.16 4.10 -0.07
N LEU A 74 -7.98 2.79 -0.09
CA LEU A 74 -8.99 1.83 -0.55
C LEU A 74 -10.27 1.89 0.32
N LEU A 75 -10.14 1.97 1.64
CA LEU A 75 -11.29 2.04 2.55
C LEU A 75 -12.15 3.30 2.34
N PRO A 76 -11.59 4.52 2.27
CA PRO A 76 -12.39 5.68 1.93
C PRO A 76 -12.98 5.64 0.51
N ALA A 77 -12.28 5.03 -0.45
CA ALA A 77 -12.83 4.81 -1.78
C ALA A 77 -14.06 3.89 -1.74
N MET A 78 -14.03 2.82 -0.92
CA MET A 78 -15.22 1.99 -0.68
C MET A 78 -16.39 2.79 -0.09
N GLY A 79 -16.12 3.69 0.86
CA GLY A 79 -17.14 4.59 1.40
C GLY A 79 -17.77 5.48 0.33
N ALA A 80 -16.94 6.08 -0.54
CA ALA A 80 -17.40 6.87 -1.66
C ALA A 80 -18.21 6.03 -2.67
N ALA A 81 -17.77 4.80 -2.96
CA ALA A 81 -18.48 3.87 -3.85
C ALA A 81 -19.87 3.50 -3.32
N LEU A 82 -20.02 3.29 -2.03
CA LEU A 82 -21.33 3.01 -1.41
C LEU A 82 -22.28 4.22 -1.55
N PHE A 83 -21.78 5.44 -1.38
CA PHE A 83 -22.57 6.63 -1.65
C PHE A 83 -22.93 6.76 -3.14
N ALA A 84 -21.99 6.49 -4.05
CA ALA A 84 -22.26 6.50 -5.48
C ALA A 84 -23.31 5.44 -5.86
N ALA A 85 -23.28 4.25 -5.26
CA ALA A 85 -24.30 3.22 -5.43
C ALA A 85 -25.69 3.69 -4.98
N ALA A 86 -25.77 4.42 -3.85
CA ALA A 86 -27.04 5.02 -3.40
C ALA A 86 -27.58 6.07 -4.39
N GLY A 87 -26.69 6.90 -4.92
CA GLY A 87 -27.04 7.88 -5.97
C GLY A 87 -27.54 7.20 -7.25
N THR A 88 -26.88 6.13 -7.67
CA THR A 88 -27.29 5.30 -8.81
C THR A 88 -28.65 4.66 -8.58
N ALA A 89 -28.88 4.05 -7.41
CA ALA A 89 -30.15 3.43 -7.05
C ALA A 89 -31.32 4.41 -7.04
N TRP A 90 -31.06 5.66 -6.70
CA TRP A 90 -32.07 6.70 -6.79
C TRP A 90 -32.31 7.15 -8.24
N SER A 91 -31.24 7.35 -9.03
CA SER A 91 -31.35 7.79 -10.43
C SER A 91 -32.11 6.79 -11.30
N SER A 92 -32.03 5.49 -10.96
CA SER A 92 -32.80 4.43 -11.66
C SER A 92 -34.32 4.58 -11.58
N ARG A 93 -34.81 5.35 -10.61
CA ARG A 93 -36.24 5.65 -10.46
C ARG A 93 -36.72 6.72 -11.44
N ILE A 94 -35.80 7.58 -11.87
CA ILE A 94 -36.11 8.65 -12.82
C ILE A 94 -35.90 8.14 -14.23
N TRP A 95 -34.84 7.35 -14.45
CA TRP A 95 -34.51 6.82 -15.76
C TRP A 95 -34.22 5.32 -15.70
N ARG A 96 -35.10 4.51 -16.23
CA ARG A 96 -35.05 3.03 -16.15
C ARG A 96 -33.71 2.42 -16.61
N HIS A 97 -33.07 3.03 -17.60
CA HIS A 97 -31.81 2.53 -18.16
C HIS A 97 -30.56 3.10 -17.47
N SER A 98 -30.71 4.05 -16.53
CA SER A 98 -29.58 4.69 -15.87
C SER A 98 -28.65 3.72 -15.13
N PRO A 99 -29.11 2.64 -14.46
CA PRO A 99 -28.22 1.72 -13.78
C PRO A 99 -27.23 1.04 -14.74
N TRP A 100 -27.71 0.65 -15.91
CA TRP A 100 -26.87 0.02 -16.93
C TRP A 100 -25.85 1.01 -17.51
N ALA A 101 -26.29 2.22 -17.86
CA ALA A 101 -25.43 3.26 -18.36
C ALA A 101 -24.35 3.65 -17.32
N LEU A 102 -24.72 3.76 -16.04
CA LEU A 102 -23.80 4.09 -14.96
C LEU A 102 -22.88 2.93 -14.59
N ALA A 103 -23.32 1.67 -14.70
CA ALA A 103 -22.48 0.50 -14.51
C ALA A 103 -21.40 0.36 -15.60
N MET A 104 -21.64 0.90 -16.79
CA MET A 104 -20.63 0.91 -17.85
C MET A 104 -19.44 1.83 -17.54
N ILE A 105 -19.61 2.85 -16.71
CA ILE A 105 -18.52 3.77 -16.33
C ILE A 105 -17.36 3.03 -15.67
N PRO A 106 -17.54 2.28 -14.57
CA PRO A 106 -16.45 1.53 -13.95
C PRO A 106 -15.90 0.41 -14.85
N VAL A 107 -16.77 -0.23 -15.65
CA VAL A 107 -16.32 -1.26 -16.59
C VAL A 107 -15.41 -0.66 -17.67
N LEU A 108 -15.80 0.47 -18.24
CA LEU A 108 -15.00 1.16 -19.24
C LEU A 108 -13.70 1.71 -18.64
N SER A 109 -13.77 2.28 -17.45
CA SER A 109 -12.60 2.76 -16.69
C SER A 109 -11.62 1.63 -16.41
N ALA A 110 -12.13 0.48 -15.96
CA ALA A 110 -11.32 -0.72 -15.73
C ALA A 110 -10.67 -1.22 -17.03
N ALA A 111 -11.43 -1.29 -18.12
CA ALA A 111 -10.94 -1.72 -19.42
C ALA A 111 -9.82 -0.80 -19.96
N LEU A 112 -10.01 0.51 -19.84
CA LEU A 112 -9.02 1.51 -20.25
C LEU A 112 -7.74 1.47 -19.39
N SER A 113 -7.86 1.14 -18.11
CA SER A 113 -6.74 1.05 -17.17
C SER A 113 -6.04 -0.32 -17.19
N MET A 114 -6.64 -1.35 -17.81
CA MET A 114 -6.14 -2.73 -17.81
C MET A 114 -4.68 -2.86 -18.29
N PRO A 115 -4.21 -2.12 -19.30
CA PRO A 115 -2.81 -2.18 -19.71
C PRO A 115 -1.82 -1.76 -18.60
N SER A 116 -2.20 -0.78 -17.79
CA SER A 116 -1.36 -0.29 -16.68
C SER A 116 -1.38 -1.22 -15.45
N TRP A 117 -2.39 -2.07 -15.31
CA TRP A 117 -2.49 -3.03 -14.20
C TRP A 117 -1.62 -4.27 -14.39
N SER A 118 -1.15 -4.52 -15.61
CA SER A 118 -0.35 -5.69 -15.91
C SER A 118 1.08 -5.53 -15.41
N GLN A 119 1.30 -5.76 -14.12
CA GLN A 119 2.64 -5.83 -13.52
C GLN A 119 3.33 -7.19 -13.74
N ARG A 120 2.74 -8.08 -14.53
CA ARG A 120 3.33 -9.41 -14.81
C ARG A 120 4.71 -9.38 -15.46
N ARG A 121 5.05 -8.28 -16.12
CA ARG A 121 6.35 -8.05 -16.77
C ARG A 121 7.23 -7.06 -16.01
N ASP A 122 6.73 -6.51 -14.91
CA ASP A 122 7.53 -5.66 -14.04
C ASP A 122 8.32 -6.55 -13.09
N LEU A 123 9.54 -6.83 -13.48
CA LEU A 123 10.48 -7.66 -12.73
C LEU A 123 11.51 -6.82 -11.97
N ALA A 124 11.31 -5.49 -11.86
CA ALA A 124 12.28 -4.57 -11.28
C ALA A 124 12.71 -5.00 -9.86
N ALA A 125 11.76 -5.36 -8.99
CA ALA A 125 12.07 -5.86 -7.65
C ALA A 125 12.82 -7.20 -7.69
N GLN A 126 12.40 -8.12 -8.55
CA GLN A 126 13.07 -9.41 -8.71
C GLN A 126 14.48 -9.23 -9.26
N ASP A 127 14.67 -8.41 -10.28
CA ASP A 127 15.96 -8.14 -10.89
C ASP A 127 16.90 -7.45 -9.91
N TYR A 128 16.38 -6.53 -9.09
CA TYR A 128 17.14 -5.89 -8.01
C TYR A 128 17.69 -6.94 -7.04
N GLY A 129 16.84 -7.81 -6.48
CA GLY A 129 17.26 -8.85 -5.55
C GLY A 129 18.24 -9.84 -6.17
N LEU A 130 18.02 -10.26 -7.41
CA LEU A 130 18.94 -11.16 -8.13
C LEU A 130 20.29 -10.50 -8.41
N ASN A 131 20.30 -9.24 -8.82
CA ASN A 131 21.54 -8.51 -9.09
C ASN A 131 22.32 -8.27 -7.80
N LEU A 132 21.64 -7.95 -6.70
CA LEU A 132 22.27 -7.83 -5.39
C LEU A 132 22.94 -9.15 -4.97
N LEU A 133 22.24 -10.28 -5.05
CA LEU A 133 22.83 -11.60 -4.73
C LEU A 133 24.00 -11.97 -5.65
N ARG A 134 23.93 -11.60 -6.93
CA ARG A 134 25.01 -11.86 -7.90
C ARG A 134 26.25 -11.01 -7.66
N SER A 135 26.11 -9.81 -7.14
CA SER A 135 27.22 -8.91 -6.86
C SER A 135 28.03 -9.31 -5.62
N LEU A 136 27.47 -10.17 -4.75
CA LEU A 136 28.13 -10.58 -3.52
C LEU A 136 29.15 -11.70 -3.77
N PRO A 137 30.33 -11.65 -3.14
CA PRO A 137 31.29 -12.75 -3.12
C PRO A 137 30.69 -14.04 -2.55
N SER A 138 31.29 -15.18 -2.88
CA SER A 138 30.89 -16.46 -2.30
C SER A 138 31.09 -16.49 -0.79
N GLY A 139 30.11 -17.02 -0.07
CA GLY A 139 30.15 -17.14 1.39
C GLY A 139 30.05 -15.81 2.14
N SER A 140 29.60 -14.72 1.52
CA SER A 140 29.49 -13.41 2.17
C SER A 140 28.30 -13.34 3.12
N VAL A 141 28.34 -12.34 4.03
CA VAL A 141 27.23 -11.94 4.90
C VAL A 141 26.66 -10.63 4.40
N LEU A 142 25.36 -10.55 4.27
CA LEU A 142 24.63 -9.32 3.91
C LEU A 142 23.78 -8.85 5.07
N PHE A 143 24.08 -7.68 5.61
CA PHE A 143 23.23 -6.98 6.56
C PHE A 143 22.32 -6.00 5.81
N MET A 144 21.02 -6.19 5.94
CA MET A 144 20.04 -5.38 5.22
C MET A 144 19.35 -4.40 6.15
N ASP A 145 19.25 -3.16 5.69
CA ASP A 145 18.49 -2.08 6.34
C ASP A 145 17.53 -1.47 5.31
N GLY A 146 16.84 -2.33 4.57
CA GLY A 146 15.97 -1.95 3.47
C GLY A 146 14.48 -2.10 3.81
N GLY A 147 13.66 -1.71 2.86
CA GLY A 147 12.22 -1.92 2.92
C GLY A 147 11.80 -3.34 2.51
N ASP A 148 10.49 -3.58 2.60
CA ASP A 148 9.84 -4.86 2.31
C ASP A 148 10.26 -5.45 0.96
N ASP A 149 10.41 -4.62 -0.08
CA ASP A 149 10.74 -5.06 -1.43
C ASP A 149 12.09 -5.81 -1.50
N SER A 150 13.09 -5.31 -0.76
CA SER A 150 14.42 -5.93 -0.70
C SER A 150 14.38 -7.25 0.06
N PHE A 151 13.76 -7.26 1.25
CA PHE A 151 13.69 -8.43 2.10
C PHE A 151 12.95 -9.60 1.46
N TYR A 152 11.74 -9.35 0.96
CA TYR A 152 10.92 -10.42 0.40
C TYR A 152 11.47 -10.94 -0.92
N THR A 153 12.11 -10.09 -1.72
CA THR A 153 12.72 -10.53 -2.97
C THR A 153 13.93 -11.43 -2.71
N LEU A 154 14.78 -11.08 -1.75
CA LEU A 154 15.94 -11.89 -1.36
C LEU A 154 15.50 -13.18 -0.69
N ALA A 155 14.50 -13.13 0.20
CA ALA A 155 13.92 -14.32 0.82
C ALA A 155 13.35 -15.28 -0.23
N TYR A 156 12.60 -14.77 -1.20
CA TYR A 156 12.09 -15.56 -2.31
C TYR A 156 13.21 -16.20 -3.14
N ALA A 157 14.24 -15.42 -3.51
CA ALA A 157 15.36 -15.92 -4.28
C ALA A 157 16.12 -17.03 -3.55
N GLN A 158 16.38 -16.85 -2.25
CA GLN A 158 17.15 -17.81 -1.46
C GLN A 158 16.33 -19.02 -1.02
N PHE A 159 15.14 -18.81 -0.43
CA PHE A 159 14.36 -19.91 0.16
C PHE A 159 13.50 -20.64 -0.85
N ALA A 160 12.81 -19.92 -1.74
CA ALA A 160 11.91 -20.55 -2.71
C ALA A 160 12.66 -21.05 -3.96
N ARG A 161 13.64 -20.29 -4.46
CA ARG A 161 14.41 -20.65 -5.66
C ARG A 161 15.75 -21.33 -5.36
N GLY A 162 16.17 -21.38 -4.11
CA GLY A 162 17.42 -22.01 -3.69
C GLY A 162 18.70 -21.34 -4.21
N LEU A 163 18.61 -20.06 -4.60
CA LEU A 163 19.71 -19.30 -5.15
C LEU A 163 20.64 -18.79 -4.05
N ARG A 164 21.95 -18.85 -4.28
CA ARG A 164 22.98 -18.28 -3.40
C ARG A 164 22.80 -18.63 -1.92
N ARG A 165 22.59 -19.92 -1.62
CA ARG A 165 22.52 -20.44 -0.25
C ARG A 165 23.83 -20.32 0.52
N ASP A 166 24.90 -20.01 -0.18
CA ASP A 166 26.22 -19.70 0.36
C ASP A 166 26.28 -18.33 1.04
N VAL A 167 25.34 -17.44 0.73
CA VAL A 167 25.26 -16.09 1.32
C VAL A 167 24.35 -16.10 2.54
N GLU A 168 24.86 -15.56 3.64
CA GLU A 168 24.09 -15.41 4.87
C GLU A 168 23.37 -14.05 4.88
N LEU A 169 22.05 -14.06 5.04
CA LEU A 169 21.22 -12.86 5.03
C LEU A 169 20.77 -12.52 6.45
N HIS A 170 21.04 -11.31 6.89
CA HIS A 170 20.58 -10.76 8.15
C HIS A 170 19.76 -9.50 7.94
N ASP A 171 18.67 -9.41 8.70
CA ASP A 171 17.79 -8.25 8.73
C ASP A 171 18.05 -7.46 10.01
N ARG A 172 18.53 -6.23 9.87
CA ARG A 172 18.75 -5.31 10.99
C ARG A 172 17.49 -5.04 11.81
N GLY A 173 16.30 -5.17 11.19
CA GLY A 173 15.01 -5.09 11.87
C GLY A 173 14.55 -6.40 12.51
N GLY A 174 15.10 -7.55 12.08
CA GLY A 174 14.72 -8.89 12.52
C GLY A 174 13.26 -9.24 12.16
N LEU A 175 12.79 -8.83 10.98
CA LEU A 175 11.43 -9.06 10.50
C LEU A 175 11.33 -10.34 9.66
N VAL A 176 12.27 -10.56 8.76
CA VAL A 176 12.25 -11.65 7.77
C VAL A 176 13.40 -12.62 8.01
N PHE A 177 14.60 -12.11 8.29
CA PHE A 177 15.80 -12.90 8.53
C PHE A 177 16.22 -12.85 10.01
N PRO A 178 17.04 -13.81 10.47
CA PRO A 178 17.52 -13.80 11.84
C PRO A 178 18.18 -12.48 12.23
N ASN A 179 17.85 -12.01 13.41
CA ASN A 179 18.46 -10.81 13.99
C ASN A 179 19.70 -11.20 14.79
N PRO A 180 20.92 -10.83 14.36
CA PRO A 180 22.15 -11.17 15.06
C PRO A 180 22.42 -10.31 16.30
N TYR A 181 21.64 -9.25 16.53
CA TYR A 181 21.90 -8.26 17.58
C TYR A 181 21.31 -8.62 18.95
N GLY A 182 20.59 -9.72 19.05
CA GLY A 182 19.95 -10.21 20.29
C GLY A 182 18.49 -9.79 20.46
N ALA A 183 17.78 -10.50 21.32
CA ALA A 183 16.34 -10.34 21.52
C ALA A 183 15.94 -8.99 22.14
N ASP A 184 16.83 -8.37 22.88
CA ASP A 184 16.64 -7.07 23.55
C ASP A 184 16.91 -5.87 22.61
N PHE A 185 17.46 -6.10 21.43
CA PHE A 185 17.91 -5.05 20.51
C PHE A 185 16.82 -4.00 20.23
N ARG A 186 15.58 -4.42 20.02
CA ARG A 186 14.46 -3.51 19.73
C ARG A 186 14.16 -2.52 20.88
N ARG A 187 14.51 -2.88 22.11
CA ARG A 187 14.25 -2.08 23.32
C ARG A 187 15.34 -1.08 23.65
N LEU A 188 16.49 -1.18 22.98
CA LEU A 188 17.61 -0.28 23.19
C LEU A 188 17.32 1.12 22.66
N ASN A 189 17.96 2.13 23.26
CA ASN A 189 17.99 3.47 22.71
C ASN A 189 18.82 3.51 21.41
N GLN A 190 18.72 4.59 20.65
CA GLN A 190 19.30 4.68 19.31
C GLN A 190 20.83 4.54 19.33
N ASP A 191 21.51 5.18 20.30
CA ASP A 191 22.98 5.13 20.41
C ASP A 191 23.48 3.72 20.74
N SER A 192 22.77 3.02 21.65
CA SER A 192 23.12 1.64 22.02
C SER A 192 22.83 0.65 20.89
N LYS A 193 21.81 0.91 20.06
CA LYS A 193 21.54 0.12 18.85
C LYS A 193 22.67 0.26 17.86
N GLU A 194 23.10 1.48 17.60
CA GLU A 194 24.17 1.74 16.64
C GLU A 194 25.50 1.11 17.10
N LYS A 195 25.85 1.28 18.36
CA LYS A 195 27.05 0.64 18.93
C LYS A 195 27.01 -0.88 18.76
N ARG A 196 25.89 -1.52 19.11
CA ARG A 196 25.75 -2.99 19.00
C ARG A 196 25.76 -3.46 17.53
N ARG A 197 25.21 -2.67 16.61
CA ARG A 197 25.31 -2.94 15.17
C ARG A 197 26.76 -2.99 14.72
N VAL A 198 27.51 -1.93 14.97
CA VAL A 198 28.93 -1.84 14.59
C VAL A 198 29.71 -2.99 15.17
N GLU A 199 29.59 -3.27 16.47
CA GLU A 199 30.30 -4.36 17.13
C GLU A 199 29.98 -5.73 16.51
N THR A 200 28.71 -6.01 16.23
CA THR A 200 28.27 -7.29 15.67
C THR A 200 28.70 -7.46 14.23
N GLU A 201 28.54 -6.42 13.41
CA GLU A 201 28.90 -6.43 11.99
C GLU A 201 30.41 -6.52 11.80
N GLU A 202 31.22 -5.80 12.61
CA GLU A 202 32.65 -5.93 12.60
C GLU A 202 33.13 -7.32 13.06
N ALA A 203 32.49 -7.89 14.09
CA ALA A 203 32.80 -9.24 14.53
C ALA A 203 32.55 -10.28 13.43
N ALA A 204 31.42 -10.15 12.71
CA ALA A 204 31.11 -10.99 11.57
C ALA A 204 32.10 -10.82 10.41
N ALA A 205 32.57 -9.59 10.17
CA ALA A 205 33.57 -9.32 9.14
C ALA A 205 34.94 -9.90 9.47
N ARG A 206 35.32 -9.91 10.76
CA ARG A 206 36.61 -10.48 11.21
C ARG A 206 36.65 -12.01 11.25
N ALA A 207 35.47 -12.64 11.38
CA ALA A 207 35.36 -14.11 11.47
C ALA A 207 35.45 -14.82 10.10
N ARG A 208 35.56 -14.07 9.02
CA ARG A 208 35.63 -14.56 7.63
C ARG A 208 36.90 -14.11 6.94
#